data_4d06523c895716d42de1d43db840f079
#
_entry.id   4d06523c895716d42de1d43db840f079
#
_cell.length_a   1.000
_cell.length_b   1.000
_cell.length_c   1.000
_cell.angle_alpha   90.00
_cell.angle_beta   90.00
_cell.angle_gamma   90.00
#
_symmetry.space_group_name_H-M   'P 1'
#
loop_
_entity.id
_entity.type
_entity.pdbx_description
1 polymer ?
#
loop_
_entity_poly.entity_id
_entity_poly.type
_entity_poly.pdbx_seq_one_letter_code
_entity_poly.pdbx_strand_id
1 'polypeptide(L)'
;MNSFKTTFGILLFTILLISACEQSEKKTTKSNTIEIKKTVNKPNVDIHTAVISGNLEAVKQHIEAGTDINEKEAMSGSTPLMSAATFNKPEIAKVLIDAQANLSIKNNDGGTALHAAAFFGRIEIVQMLIDAKADKTIKNNFGATPRETVMGEFADMKPIYDMLSQQLKPMGFELDMNELQKARPVIAMMLQ
;
A
#
# COMPACT_ATOMS: atom_id res chain seq x y z
N MET A 1 44.46 43.58 -25.81
CA MET A 1 45.26 43.57 -27.06
C MET A 1 44.78 42.39 -27.87
N ASN A 2 44.17 42.74 -29.00
CA ASN A 2 43.96 42.03 -30.25
C ASN A 2 43.11 40.73 -30.22
N SER A 3 41.87 40.72 -30.62
CA SER A 3 41.24 41.07 -31.92
C SER A 3 41.66 40.11 -33.05
N PHE A 4 40.65 39.40 -33.62
CA PHE A 4 40.36 39.25 -35.06
C PHE A 4 39.31 38.12 -35.21
N LYS A 5 38.03 38.35 -35.49
CA LYS A 5 37.34 38.67 -36.76
C LYS A 5 37.85 37.80 -37.91
N THR A 6 37.01 37.03 -38.59
CA THR A 6 36.08 37.28 -39.67
C THR A 6 35.84 35.93 -40.36
N THR A 7 34.79 35.60 -40.89
CA THR A 7 33.69 35.97 -41.81
C THR A 7 33.51 34.92 -42.87
N PHE A 8 32.22 34.64 -43.15
CA PHE A 8 31.60 34.48 -44.51
C PHE A 8 31.85 33.20 -45.33
N GLY A 9 30.79 32.64 -45.80
CA GLY A 9 30.74 31.77 -46.93
C GLY A 9 29.40 31.11 -47.18
N ILE A 10 28.43 31.90 -47.61
CA ILE A 10 27.18 31.42 -48.29
C ILE A 10 27.58 30.84 -49.64
N LEU A 11 27.13 29.64 -49.97
CA LEU A 11 26.97 29.23 -51.37
C LEU A 11 25.68 28.46 -51.57
N LEU A 12 24.76 29.17 -52.14
CA LEU A 12 23.53 28.72 -52.78
C LEU A 12 23.88 27.98 -54.05
N PHE A 13 23.38 26.75 -54.26
CA PHE A 13 23.30 26.19 -55.61
C PHE A 13 21.97 25.46 -55.79
N THR A 14 21.10 26.13 -56.45
CA THR A 14 19.87 25.63 -57.07
C THR A 14 20.23 24.90 -58.37
N ILE A 15 19.72 23.70 -58.58
CA ILE A 15 19.42 23.18 -59.93
C ILE A 15 18.13 22.34 -59.86
N LEU A 16 17.30 22.67 -60.81
CA LEU A 16 15.95 22.26 -61.10
C LEU A 16 15.87 20.91 -61.82
N LEU A 17 14.79 20.17 -61.58
CA LEU A 17 13.98 19.31 -62.45
C LEU A 17 14.65 18.11 -63.13
N ILE A 18 14.05 16.94 -62.96
CA ILE A 18 13.30 16.27 -64.06
C ILE A 18 12.40 15.17 -63.44
N SER A 19 11.18 15.18 -63.90
CA SER A 19 10.08 14.23 -63.78
C SER A 19 10.44 12.81 -64.25
N ALA A 20 10.02 11.81 -63.48
CA ALA A 20 9.50 10.57 -64.08
C ALA A 20 8.63 9.84 -63.04
N CYS A 21 7.44 9.61 -63.47
CA CYS A 21 6.39 8.83 -62.85
C CYS A 21 6.78 7.35 -62.85
N GLU A 22 6.76 6.69 -61.67
CA GLU A 22 6.52 5.25 -61.65
C GLU A 22 5.84 4.88 -60.31
N GLN A 23 4.60 4.47 -60.41
CA GLN A 23 3.79 3.93 -59.36
C GLN A 23 4.39 2.61 -58.89
N SER A 24 4.83 2.58 -57.64
CA SER A 24 4.97 1.32 -56.93
C SER A 24 4.34 1.51 -55.54
N GLU A 25 3.21 0.88 -55.38
CA GLU A 25 2.50 0.76 -54.10
C GLU A 25 3.40 0.11 -53.06
N LYS A 26 4.00 0.89 -52.18
CA LYS A 26 4.53 0.40 -50.91
C LYS A 26 3.45 0.56 -49.84
N LYS A 27 2.74 -0.54 -49.63
CA LYS A 27 1.87 -0.79 -48.51
C LYS A 27 2.65 -0.57 -47.21
N THR A 28 2.56 0.64 -46.67
CA THR A 28 3.11 0.94 -45.34
C THR A 28 2.20 0.29 -44.32
N THR A 29 2.57 -0.89 -43.88
CA THR A 29 1.98 -1.54 -42.71
C THR A 29 2.34 -0.68 -41.51
N LYS A 30 1.51 0.28 -41.16
CA LYS A 30 1.52 0.88 -39.81
C LYS A 30 1.17 -0.23 -38.86
N SER A 31 2.18 -0.77 -38.18
CA SER A 31 1.99 -1.55 -36.98
C SER A 31 1.31 -0.64 -35.96
N ASN A 32 -0.01 -0.65 -35.95
CA ASN A 32 -0.77 -0.20 -34.78
C ASN A 32 -0.51 -1.21 -33.66
N THR A 33 0.52 -0.95 -32.89
CA THR A 33 0.61 -1.54 -31.55
C THR A 33 -0.54 -0.92 -30.78
N ILE A 34 -1.70 -1.58 -30.83
CA ILE A 34 -2.79 -1.29 -29.90
C ILE A 34 -2.26 -1.79 -28.55
N GLU A 35 -1.70 -0.87 -27.76
CA GLU A 35 -1.61 -1.10 -26.32
C GLU A 35 -3.05 -1.28 -25.85
N ILE A 36 -3.46 -2.54 -25.72
CA ILE A 36 -4.68 -2.89 -25.01
C ILE A 36 -4.38 -2.56 -23.55
N LYS A 37 -4.64 -1.33 -23.17
CA LYS A 37 -4.72 -0.93 -21.77
C LYS A 37 -5.86 -1.76 -21.21
N LYS A 38 -5.51 -2.91 -20.57
CA LYS A 38 -6.45 -3.79 -19.88
C LYS A 38 -7.10 -2.91 -18.81
N THR A 39 -8.29 -2.41 -19.09
CA THR A 39 -9.10 -1.72 -18.08
C THR A 39 -9.49 -2.78 -17.09
N VAL A 40 -8.77 -2.86 -15.99
CA VAL A 40 -9.16 -3.71 -14.86
C VAL A 40 -10.38 -3.03 -14.25
N ASN A 41 -11.52 -3.69 -14.33
CA ASN A 41 -12.73 -3.17 -13.71
C ASN A 41 -12.54 -3.22 -12.18
N LYS A 42 -12.85 -2.10 -11.53
CA LYS A 42 -12.89 -2.04 -10.06
C LYS A 42 -13.86 -3.11 -9.55
N PRO A 43 -13.51 -3.90 -8.51
CA PRO A 43 -14.42 -4.87 -7.91
C PRO A 43 -15.73 -4.22 -7.44
N ASN A 44 -16.81 -5.00 -7.44
CA ASN A 44 -18.11 -4.55 -6.92
C ASN A 44 -18.14 -4.45 -5.39
N VAL A 45 -17.18 -5.05 -4.69
CA VAL A 45 -17.01 -4.96 -3.24
C VAL A 45 -15.99 -3.87 -2.94
N ASP A 46 -16.22 -3.03 -1.93
CA ASP A 46 -15.24 -2.03 -1.51
C ASP A 46 -13.99 -2.68 -0.90
N ILE A 47 -12.88 -1.91 -0.88
CA ILE A 47 -11.58 -2.46 -0.46
C ILE A 47 -11.56 -2.87 1.01
N HIS A 48 -12.25 -2.16 1.90
CA HIS A 48 -12.29 -2.52 3.33
C HIS A 48 -13.04 -3.84 3.55
N THR A 49 -14.19 -4.00 2.90
CA THR A 49 -14.95 -5.27 2.91
C THR A 49 -14.10 -6.40 2.32
N ALA A 50 -13.39 -6.16 1.21
CA ALA A 50 -12.50 -7.16 0.61
C ALA A 50 -11.41 -7.60 1.59
N VAL A 51 -10.80 -6.65 2.33
CA VAL A 51 -9.76 -6.94 3.33
C VAL A 51 -10.33 -7.75 4.50
N ILE A 52 -11.42 -7.28 5.11
CA ILE A 52 -12.01 -7.92 6.29
C ILE A 52 -12.46 -9.34 5.96
N SER A 53 -13.10 -9.55 4.81
CA SER A 53 -13.51 -10.88 4.35
C SER A 53 -12.35 -11.79 3.92
N GLY A 54 -11.13 -11.27 3.81
CA GLY A 54 -9.97 -12.02 3.35
C GLY A 54 -9.95 -12.28 1.84
N ASN A 55 -10.69 -11.50 1.05
CA ASN A 55 -10.75 -11.66 -0.40
C ASN A 55 -9.51 -11.02 -1.06
N LEU A 56 -8.40 -11.76 -1.03
CA LEU A 56 -7.10 -11.35 -1.59
C LEU A 56 -7.21 -10.96 -3.07
N GLU A 57 -8.01 -11.68 -3.84
CA GLU A 57 -8.17 -11.41 -5.28
C GLU A 57 -8.84 -10.05 -5.53
N ALA A 58 -9.92 -9.74 -4.80
CA ALA A 58 -10.55 -8.43 -4.89
C ALA A 58 -9.59 -7.30 -4.46
N VAL A 59 -8.76 -7.50 -3.43
CA VAL A 59 -7.75 -6.51 -3.01
C VAL A 59 -6.74 -6.29 -4.13
N LYS A 60 -6.23 -7.33 -4.78
CA LYS A 60 -5.33 -7.20 -5.94
C LYS A 60 -5.98 -6.44 -7.09
N GLN A 61 -7.24 -6.74 -7.40
CA GLN A 61 -7.99 -6.02 -8.43
C GLN A 61 -8.17 -4.53 -8.08
N HIS A 62 -8.40 -4.18 -6.81
CA HIS A 62 -8.41 -2.79 -6.36
C HIS A 62 -7.08 -2.09 -6.61
N ILE A 63 -5.97 -2.75 -6.27
CA ILE A 63 -4.61 -2.23 -6.51
C ILE A 63 -4.37 -2.01 -8.01
N GLU A 64 -4.68 -3.01 -8.84
CA GLU A 64 -4.54 -2.93 -10.30
C GLU A 64 -5.44 -1.87 -10.94
N ALA A 65 -6.63 -1.63 -10.40
CA ALA A 65 -7.57 -0.61 -10.84
C ALA A 65 -7.17 0.81 -10.37
N GLY A 66 -6.11 0.96 -9.56
CA GLY A 66 -5.66 2.25 -9.03
C GLY A 66 -6.58 2.83 -7.96
N THR A 67 -7.31 1.98 -7.22
CA THR A 67 -8.08 2.41 -6.06
C THR A 67 -7.13 3.02 -5.02
N ASP A 68 -7.57 4.06 -4.31
CA ASP A 68 -6.81 4.58 -3.17
C ASP A 68 -6.75 3.53 -2.05
N ILE A 69 -5.60 2.83 -1.96
CA ILE A 69 -5.35 1.81 -0.94
C ILE A 69 -5.08 2.39 0.45
N ASN A 70 -5.06 3.71 0.57
CA ASN A 70 -4.89 4.46 1.83
C ASN A 70 -6.20 5.12 2.31
N GLU A 71 -7.31 4.92 1.58
CA GLU A 71 -8.62 5.42 1.97
C GLU A 71 -8.96 4.97 3.39
N LYS A 72 -9.45 5.91 4.20
CA LYS A 72 -9.88 5.62 5.57
C LYS A 72 -11.35 5.24 5.58
N GLU A 73 -11.69 4.15 6.27
CA GLU A 73 -13.09 3.85 6.52
C GLU A 73 -13.71 4.86 7.53
N ALA A 74 -15.02 5.06 7.44
CA ALA A 74 -15.69 6.18 8.07
C ALA A 74 -15.78 6.09 9.61
N MET A 75 -15.81 4.89 10.19
CA MET A 75 -16.07 4.70 11.63
C MET A 75 -14.80 4.85 12.47
N SER A 76 -13.78 4.05 12.21
CA SER A 76 -12.54 4.05 12.98
C SER A 76 -11.42 4.88 12.35
N GLY A 77 -11.58 5.29 11.10
CA GLY A 77 -10.52 5.95 10.33
C GLY A 77 -9.38 4.99 9.95
N SER A 78 -9.63 3.68 9.99
CA SER A 78 -8.62 2.68 9.65
C SER A 78 -8.41 2.61 8.15
N THR A 79 -7.14 2.42 7.73
CA THR A 79 -6.81 2.10 6.34
C THR A 79 -6.99 0.60 6.07
N PRO A 80 -7.03 0.16 4.80
CA PRO A 80 -7.02 -1.25 4.45
C PRO A 80 -5.90 -2.04 5.11
N LEU A 81 -4.70 -1.47 5.22
CA LEU A 81 -3.56 -2.11 5.89
C LEU A 81 -3.77 -2.27 7.41
N MET A 82 -4.39 -1.28 8.07
CA MET A 82 -4.76 -1.39 9.49
C MET A 82 -5.82 -2.48 9.70
N SER A 83 -6.81 -2.56 8.82
CA SER A 83 -7.81 -3.62 8.86
C SER A 83 -7.18 -4.99 8.65
N ALA A 84 -6.25 -5.14 7.71
CA ALA A 84 -5.50 -6.38 7.50
C ALA A 84 -4.74 -6.80 8.76
N ALA A 85 -4.12 -5.84 9.48
CA ALA A 85 -3.42 -6.09 10.74
C ALA A 85 -4.40 -6.50 11.85
N THR A 86 -5.53 -5.81 11.99
CA THR A 86 -6.56 -6.13 12.99
C THR A 86 -7.14 -7.52 12.79
N PHE A 87 -7.56 -7.84 11.55
CA PHE A 87 -8.24 -9.08 11.21
C PHE A 87 -7.30 -10.24 10.84
N ASN A 88 -6.00 -10.09 11.09
CA ASN A 88 -4.97 -11.10 10.83
C ASN A 88 -5.00 -11.64 9.38
N LYS A 89 -4.83 -10.74 8.41
CA LYS A 89 -4.79 -11.07 6.98
C LYS A 89 -3.38 -10.83 6.42
N PRO A 90 -2.39 -11.70 6.74
CA PRO A 90 -0.99 -11.44 6.41
C PRO A 90 -0.72 -11.35 4.90
N GLU A 91 -1.37 -12.19 4.07
CA GLU A 91 -1.21 -12.14 2.62
C GLU A 91 -1.74 -10.82 2.04
N ILE A 92 -2.85 -10.30 2.60
CA ILE A 92 -3.41 -9.00 2.21
C ILE A 92 -2.49 -7.87 2.70
N ALA A 93 -1.99 -7.93 3.94
CA ALA A 93 -1.03 -6.95 4.45
C ALA A 93 0.20 -6.88 3.54
N LYS A 94 0.72 -8.05 3.12
CA LYS A 94 1.86 -8.14 2.20
C LYS A 94 1.59 -7.41 0.88
N VAL A 95 0.50 -7.71 0.19
CA VAL A 95 0.23 -7.09 -1.12
C VAL A 95 -0.04 -5.59 -1.01
N LEU A 96 -0.63 -5.12 0.10
CA LEU A 96 -0.81 -3.69 0.37
C LEU A 96 0.53 -2.98 0.61
N ILE A 97 1.44 -3.61 1.37
CA ILE A 97 2.80 -3.10 1.61
C ILE A 97 3.59 -3.07 0.29
N ASP A 98 3.54 -4.14 -0.49
CA ASP A 98 4.20 -4.23 -1.80
C ASP A 98 3.67 -3.16 -2.78
N ALA A 99 2.39 -2.82 -2.67
CA ALA A 99 1.73 -1.73 -3.42
C ALA A 99 1.99 -0.34 -2.83
N GLN A 100 2.93 -0.21 -1.89
CA GLN A 100 3.36 1.06 -1.29
C GLN A 100 2.25 1.75 -0.46
N ALA A 101 1.43 0.99 0.27
CA ALA A 101 0.53 1.55 1.25
C ALA A 101 1.30 2.44 2.26
N ASN A 102 0.74 3.58 2.61
CA ASN A 102 1.38 4.52 3.55
C ASN A 102 1.30 3.97 4.98
N LEU A 103 2.46 3.61 5.54
CA LEU A 103 2.58 2.98 6.86
C LEU A 103 2.39 3.96 8.03
N SER A 104 2.43 5.28 7.77
CA SER A 104 2.39 6.33 8.80
C SER A 104 1.00 6.93 9.00
N ILE A 105 -0.01 6.53 8.24
CA ILE A 105 -1.37 7.01 8.43
C ILE A 105 -1.86 6.59 9.81
N LYS A 106 -2.57 7.51 10.47
CA LYS A 106 -3.16 7.29 11.79
C LYS A 106 -4.68 7.13 11.67
N ASN A 107 -5.23 6.19 12.40
CA ASN A 107 -6.67 6.06 12.60
C ASN A 107 -7.21 7.10 13.61
N ASN A 108 -8.47 7.02 14.00
CA ASN A 108 -9.09 7.95 14.95
C ASN A 108 -8.46 7.89 16.35
N ASP A 109 -7.87 6.77 16.74
CA ASP A 109 -7.12 6.60 18.01
C ASP A 109 -5.66 7.04 17.87
N GLY A 110 -5.26 7.60 16.74
CA GLY A 110 -3.88 7.99 16.46
C GLY A 110 -2.93 6.81 16.21
N GLY A 111 -3.45 5.59 16.13
CA GLY A 111 -2.68 4.36 15.87
C GLY A 111 -2.37 4.17 14.39
N THR A 112 -1.21 3.59 14.08
CA THR A 112 -0.80 3.15 12.74
C THR A 112 -1.06 1.65 12.55
N ALA A 113 -0.82 1.11 11.36
CA ALA A 113 -0.91 -0.33 11.11
C ALA A 113 0.04 -1.13 12.04
N LEU A 114 1.21 -0.57 12.39
CA LEU A 114 2.14 -1.21 13.32
C LEU A 114 1.58 -1.25 14.76
N HIS A 115 0.82 -0.23 15.19
CA HIS A 115 0.10 -0.27 16.47
C HIS A 115 -0.96 -1.38 16.47
N ALA A 116 -1.76 -1.48 15.41
CA ALA A 116 -2.79 -2.51 15.30
C ALA A 116 -2.19 -3.93 15.30
N ALA A 117 -1.14 -4.15 14.51
CA ALA A 117 -0.44 -5.43 14.45
C ALA A 117 0.17 -5.81 15.81
N ALA A 118 0.81 -4.87 16.50
CA ALA A 118 1.38 -5.09 17.82
C ALA A 118 0.29 -5.39 18.85
N PHE A 119 -0.72 -4.55 18.94
CA PHE A 119 -1.82 -4.67 19.92
C PHE A 119 -2.54 -6.02 19.83
N PHE A 120 -2.83 -6.49 18.61
CA PHE A 120 -3.52 -7.76 18.39
C PHE A 120 -2.59 -8.98 18.25
N GLY A 121 -1.29 -8.83 18.53
CA GLY A 121 -0.36 -9.96 18.57
C GLY A 121 -0.01 -10.57 17.21
N ARG A 122 -0.08 -9.80 16.13
CA ARG A 122 0.12 -10.27 14.74
C ARG A 122 1.61 -10.26 14.37
N ILE A 123 2.40 -11.19 14.93
CA ILE A 123 3.87 -11.24 14.83
C ILE A 123 4.34 -11.14 13.38
N GLU A 124 3.73 -11.90 12.47
CA GLU A 124 4.11 -11.93 11.05
C GLU A 124 3.92 -10.56 10.40
N ILE A 125 2.78 -9.90 10.66
CA ILE A 125 2.50 -8.56 10.12
C ILE A 125 3.41 -7.51 10.75
N VAL A 126 3.73 -7.62 12.05
CA VAL A 126 4.74 -6.77 12.71
C VAL A 126 6.07 -6.87 11.99
N GLN A 127 6.52 -8.10 11.68
CA GLN A 127 7.77 -8.29 10.95
C GLN A 127 7.74 -7.64 9.56
N MET A 128 6.68 -7.87 8.79
CA MET A 128 6.51 -7.23 7.47
C MET A 128 6.58 -5.71 7.53
N LEU A 129 5.93 -5.10 8.53
CA LEU A 129 5.93 -3.66 8.72
C LEU A 129 7.31 -3.12 9.13
N ILE A 130 8.05 -3.85 9.96
CA ILE A 130 9.45 -3.52 10.33
C ILE A 130 10.35 -3.59 9.09
N ASP A 131 10.23 -4.63 8.28
CA ASP A 131 11.01 -4.83 7.06
C ASP A 131 10.72 -3.71 6.04
N ALA A 132 9.46 -3.27 5.98
CA ALA A 132 9.01 -2.13 5.18
C ALA A 132 9.36 -0.76 5.79
N LYS A 133 10.11 -0.73 6.92
CA LYS A 133 10.60 0.49 7.59
C LYS A 133 9.47 1.35 8.19
N ALA A 134 8.41 0.73 8.68
CA ALA A 134 7.40 1.44 9.47
C ALA A 134 8.05 2.13 10.68
N ASP A 135 7.64 3.38 10.93
CA ASP A 135 8.17 4.16 12.04
C ASP A 135 7.65 3.61 13.38
N LYS A 136 8.57 3.06 14.18
CA LYS A 136 8.30 2.47 15.51
C LYS A 136 8.10 3.51 16.60
N THR A 137 8.39 4.79 16.33
CA THR A 137 8.40 5.87 17.32
C THR A 137 7.11 6.68 17.36
N ILE A 138 6.23 6.49 16.38
CA ILE A 138 4.93 7.18 16.31
C ILE A 138 4.13 6.83 17.57
N LYS A 139 3.58 7.86 18.21
CA LYS A 139 2.68 7.71 19.35
C LYS A 139 1.23 7.85 18.93
N ASN A 140 0.37 6.99 19.48
CA ASN A 140 -1.07 7.09 19.36
C ASN A 140 -1.63 8.19 20.30
N ASN A 141 -2.96 8.38 20.34
CA ASN A 141 -3.61 9.38 21.18
C ASN A 141 -3.53 9.10 22.67
N PHE A 142 -3.13 7.87 23.07
CA PHE A 142 -2.86 7.48 24.46
C PHE A 142 -1.40 7.70 24.85
N GLY A 143 -0.59 8.30 23.94
CA GLY A 143 0.82 8.57 24.17
C GLY A 143 1.74 7.35 24.01
N ALA A 144 1.22 6.20 23.57
CA ALA A 144 1.95 4.94 23.45
C ALA A 144 2.49 4.74 22.03
N THR A 145 3.74 4.29 21.92
CA THR A 145 4.31 3.71 20.70
C THR A 145 3.77 2.29 20.47
N PRO A 146 3.95 1.69 19.28
CA PRO A 146 3.55 0.29 19.03
C PRO A 146 4.13 -0.68 20.08
N ARG A 147 5.39 -0.47 20.50
CA ARG A 147 6.03 -1.26 21.56
C ARG A 147 5.32 -1.11 22.90
N GLU A 148 5.02 0.12 23.30
CA GLU A 148 4.40 0.41 24.60
C GLU A 148 2.99 -0.17 24.71
N THR A 149 2.28 -0.40 23.58
CA THR A 149 0.95 -1.07 23.61
C THR A 149 0.99 -2.51 24.11
N VAL A 150 2.16 -3.15 24.09
CA VAL A 150 2.32 -4.57 24.50
C VAL A 150 3.15 -4.75 25.77
N MET A 151 3.61 -3.67 26.39
CA MET A 151 4.49 -3.75 27.59
C MET A 151 3.76 -3.83 28.94
N GLY A 152 2.47 -3.44 29.00
CA GLY A 152 1.69 -3.53 30.23
C GLY A 152 1.32 -4.97 30.60
N GLU A 153 0.82 -5.15 31.82
CA GLU A 153 0.34 -6.44 32.26
C GLU A 153 -0.84 -6.93 31.40
N PHE A 154 -0.78 -8.19 30.97
CA PHE A 154 -1.83 -8.75 30.12
C PHE A 154 -3.20 -8.76 30.81
N ALA A 155 -3.20 -9.02 32.12
CA ALA A 155 -4.43 -9.06 32.91
C ALA A 155 -5.20 -7.73 32.90
N ASP A 156 -4.48 -6.60 32.88
CA ASP A 156 -5.09 -5.26 32.82
C ASP A 156 -5.74 -4.97 31.47
N MET A 157 -5.16 -5.53 30.41
CA MET A 157 -5.64 -5.33 29.03
C MET A 157 -6.71 -6.35 28.62
N LYS A 158 -6.82 -7.48 29.32
CA LYS A 158 -7.73 -8.56 28.96
C LYS A 158 -9.19 -8.11 28.80
N PRO A 159 -9.77 -7.28 29.70
CA PRO A 159 -11.16 -6.81 29.51
C PRO A 159 -11.36 -6.03 28.21
N ILE A 160 -10.34 -5.27 27.76
CA ILE A 160 -10.39 -4.52 26.49
C ILE A 160 -10.38 -5.50 25.31
N TYR A 161 -9.53 -6.52 25.36
CA TYR A 161 -9.50 -7.55 24.31
C TYR A 161 -10.81 -8.34 24.24
N ASP A 162 -11.38 -8.70 25.42
CA ASP A 162 -12.67 -9.40 25.50
C ASP A 162 -13.80 -8.54 24.86
N MET A 163 -13.85 -7.25 25.20
CA MET A 163 -14.82 -6.30 24.62
C MET A 163 -14.66 -6.19 23.10
N LEU A 164 -13.44 -5.96 22.61
CA LEU A 164 -13.16 -5.84 21.18
C LEU A 164 -13.47 -7.13 20.43
N SER A 165 -13.15 -8.28 21.04
CA SER A 165 -13.46 -9.59 20.44
C SER A 165 -14.97 -9.78 20.28
N GLN A 166 -15.77 -9.39 21.26
CA GLN A 166 -17.24 -9.45 21.14
C GLN A 166 -17.78 -8.48 20.09
N GLN A 167 -17.26 -7.25 20.07
CA GLN A 167 -17.70 -6.19 19.15
C GLN A 167 -17.37 -6.51 17.70
N LEU A 168 -16.19 -7.07 17.43
CA LEU A 168 -15.70 -7.35 16.07
C LEU A 168 -16.03 -8.75 15.59
N LYS A 169 -16.54 -9.65 16.44
CA LYS A 169 -16.91 -11.02 16.10
C LYS A 169 -17.86 -11.12 14.88
N PRO A 170 -18.90 -10.27 14.76
CA PRO A 170 -19.80 -10.31 13.60
C PRO A 170 -19.08 -10.03 12.27
N MET A 171 -17.90 -9.37 12.32
CA MET A 171 -17.08 -9.06 11.14
C MET A 171 -16.03 -10.16 10.86
N GLY A 172 -16.09 -11.29 11.56
CA GLY A 172 -15.13 -12.38 11.39
C GLY A 172 -13.80 -12.17 12.12
N PHE A 173 -13.78 -11.33 13.16
CA PHE A 173 -12.61 -11.15 14.01
C PHE A 173 -12.42 -12.35 14.94
N GLU A 174 -11.20 -12.88 14.96
CA GLU A 174 -10.78 -13.95 15.85
C GLU A 174 -9.51 -13.56 16.59
N LEU A 175 -9.50 -13.81 17.91
CA LEU A 175 -8.38 -13.54 18.78
C LEU A 175 -8.22 -14.66 19.80
N ASP A 176 -7.13 -15.41 19.71
CA ASP A 176 -6.73 -16.37 20.72
C ASP A 176 -5.97 -15.62 21.83
N MET A 177 -6.56 -15.57 23.04
CA MET A 177 -5.98 -14.86 24.18
C MET A 177 -4.67 -15.48 24.66
N ASN A 178 -4.51 -16.81 24.54
CA ASN A 178 -3.28 -17.48 24.94
C ASN A 178 -2.15 -17.18 23.98
N GLU A 179 -2.43 -17.21 22.69
CA GLU A 179 -1.44 -16.85 21.66
C GLU A 179 -1.10 -15.36 21.75
N LEU A 180 -2.07 -14.49 21.97
CA LEU A 180 -1.83 -13.07 22.18
C LEU A 180 -0.90 -12.83 23.38
N GLN A 181 -1.16 -13.48 24.52
CA GLN A 181 -0.32 -13.34 25.71
C GLN A 181 1.13 -13.76 25.46
N LYS A 182 1.35 -14.82 24.68
CA LYS A 182 2.68 -15.28 24.28
C LYS A 182 3.33 -14.34 23.25
N ALA A 183 2.56 -13.76 22.33
CA ALA A 183 3.06 -12.88 21.30
C ALA A 183 3.57 -11.54 21.84
N ARG A 184 2.96 -10.99 22.87
CA ARG A 184 3.28 -9.65 23.42
C ARG A 184 4.77 -9.47 23.75
N PRO A 185 5.44 -10.33 24.53
CA PRO A 185 6.87 -10.16 24.82
C PRO A 185 7.75 -10.31 23.56
N VAL A 186 7.37 -11.16 22.64
CA VAL A 186 8.09 -11.32 21.36
C VAL A 186 8.02 -10.01 20.56
N ILE A 187 6.82 -9.44 20.41
CA ILE A 187 6.62 -8.17 19.71
C ILE A 187 7.35 -7.02 20.41
N ALA A 188 7.33 -6.97 21.75
CA ALA A 188 8.08 -5.96 22.50
C ALA A 188 9.60 -6.00 22.22
N MET A 189 10.17 -7.19 21.97
CA MET A 189 11.56 -7.34 21.56
C MET A 189 11.78 -6.91 20.10
N MET A 190 10.89 -7.26 19.18
CA MET A 190 10.99 -6.89 17.76
C MET A 190 10.93 -5.37 17.55
N LEU A 191 10.26 -4.66 18.46
CA LEU A 191 10.04 -3.21 18.39
C LEU A 191 11.04 -2.39 19.23
N GLN A 192 12.12 -2.99 19.68
CA GLN A 192 13.23 -2.29 20.35
C GLN A 192 13.93 -1.28 19.44
#